data_1738b1fa55b17cd77eca6c3d467b59c3
#
_entry.id   1738b1fa55b17cd77eca6c3d467b59c3
#
_cell.length_a   1.000
_cell.length_b   1.000
_cell.length_c   1.000
_cell.angle_alpha   90.00
_cell.angle_beta   90.00
_cell.angle_gamma   90.00
#
_symmetry.space_group_name_H-M   'P 1'
#
loop_
_entity.id
_entity.type
_entity.pdbx_description
1 polymer ?
#
loop_
_entity_poly.entity_id
_entity_poly.type
_entity_poly.pdbx_seq_one_letter_code
_entity_poly.pdbx_strand_id
1 'polypeptide(L)'
;MEDTNKEEKARMNRAVADSADSRTLPVLLPSPGSILLVSAAPDPLAAELAAAGHSVSTAKDLLAANSTSEASLDAVVLVDPRGPLTDILRAARRLLREKGRLAILASTPDLKARELVVALSEAGFVILKGGLPPTVYLARKESFFVREYAAGDEEQILPMFRKSFHVERSLARWSWEYRENPYGTLRISEAFSEEGQLAAHYAGYPVRFHREIEGRSDTLPALQVGDTMTEPAFRHVGRGPTSLLGRTVRHYYTRFCEGQVAFNYGFNTGNIQRFSMSFVGARRLEDLPFQVLDVARQRLALPNRLLGRLAGYRVERIAHFDARFDELFRRVSPSYRLLVERDARYLEWRYARCPDAEYFLYAVFRRRRLVGWSVFRAKAERLIWGDALFDPHYPDAVRQLLARVLAAPDHSQAKTIEAWITSRPAWWREKAVSLGFESRPEPDDLGFVFVPFGHDPEEEFRAHLYYMMGDSDLF
;
A
#
# COMPACT_ATOMS: atom_id res chain seq x y z
N MET A 1 -11.14 16.43 -33.91
CA MET A 1 -10.18 16.31 -32.79
C MET A 1 -10.29 14.98 -32.02
N GLU A 2 -11.46 14.39 -31.86
CA GLU A 2 -11.62 13.05 -31.24
C GLU A 2 -11.17 11.88 -32.16
N ASP A 3 -11.36 11.99 -33.45
CA ASP A 3 -10.95 10.94 -34.42
C ASP A 3 -9.43 10.87 -34.62
N THR A 4 -8.74 12.01 -34.65
CA THR A 4 -7.28 12.05 -34.73
C THR A 4 -6.62 11.39 -33.50
N ASN A 5 -7.22 11.54 -32.32
CA ASN A 5 -6.73 10.94 -31.07
C ASN A 5 -6.98 9.42 -31.01
N LYS A 6 -8.04 8.92 -31.67
CA LYS A 6 -8.32 7.47 -31.79
C LYS A 6 -7.41 6.79 -32.80
N GLU A 7 -7.12 7.44 -33.91
CA GLU A 7 -6.19 6.91 -34.93
C GLU A 7 -4.75 6.91 -34.43
N GLU A 8 -4.32 7.95 -33.72
CA GLU A 8 -3.00 8.03 -33.11
C GLU A 8 -2.83 6.95 -32.04
N LYS A 9 -3.86 6.71 -31.22
CA LYS A 9 -3.91 5.65 -30.20
C LYS A 9 -3.91 4.25 -30.84
N ALA A 10 -4.60 4.07 -31.98
CA ALA A 10 -4.64 2.79 -32.70
C ALA A 10 -3.32 2.51 -33.46
N ARG A 11 -2.65 3.53 -33.98
CA ARG A 11 -1.29 3.44 -34.53
C ARG A 11 -0.26 3.11 -33.46
N MET A 12 -0.33 3.80 -32.32
CA MET A 12 0.52 3.57 -31.16
C MET A 12 0.35 2.15 -30.60
N ASN A 13 -0.89 1.64 -30.49
CA ASN A 13 -1.15 0.28 -30.02
C ASN A 13 -0.69 -0.81 -31.01
N ARG A 14 -0.72 -0.58 -32.34
CA ARG A 14 -0.18 -1.50 -33.31
C ARG A 14 1.36 -1.50 -33.39
N ALA A 15 1.99 -0.32 -33.31
CA ALA A 15 3.45 -0.22 -33.22
C ALA A 15 4.02 -0.80 -31.91
N VAL A 16 3.17 -0.84 -30.84
CA VAL A 16 3.49 -1.43 -29.53
C VAL A 16 3.52 -2.96 -29.56
N ALA A 17 2.76 -3.60 -30.46
CA ALA A 17 2.69 -5.07 -30.53
C ALA A 17 3.88 -5.71 -31.27
N ASP A 18 4.57 -4.99 -32.15
CA ASP A 18 5.47 -5.59 -33.16
C ASP A 18 6.96 -5.30 -33.03
N SER A 19 7.47 -4.60 -31.99
CA SER A 19 8.91 -4.34 -31.99
C SER A 19 9.63 -4.11 -30.70
N ALA A 20 10.63 -4.91 -30.49
CA ALA A 20 11.82 -4.69 -29.69
C ALA A 20 12.97 -3.98 -30.48
N ASP A 21 12.67 -3.26 -31.54
CA ASP A 21 13.67 -2.72 -32.47
C ASP A 21 13.71 -1.19 -32.42
N SER A 22 14.92 -0.60 -32.42
CA SER A 22 15.19 0.85 -32.56
C SER A 22 14.44 1.48 -33.73
N ARG A 23 14.15 0.71 -34.78
CA ARG A 23 13.41 1.09 -35.99
C ARG A 23 11.99 1.62 -35.74
N THR A 24 11.42 1.38 -34.57
CA THR A 24 10.08 1.91 -34.24
C THR A 24 10.11 3.26 -33.51
N LEU A 25 11.27 3.71 -33.05
CA LEU A 25 11.40 4.97 -32.33
C LEU A 25 10.89 6.19 -33.15
N PRO A 26 11.18 6.31 -34.47
CA PRO A 26 10.65 7.41 -35.27
C PRO A 26 9.12 7.53 -35.28
N VAL A 27 8.41 6.40 -35.16
CA VAL A 27 6.94 6.36 -35.11
C VAL A 27 6.38 6.79 -33.75
N LEU A 28 7.17 6.66 -32.70
CA LEU A 28 6.75 6.96 -31.29
C LEU A 28 7.01 8.41 -30.89
N LEU A 29 7.82 9.14 -31.65
CA LEU A 29 8.11 10.55 -31.43
C LEU A 29 7.12 11.47 -32.15
N PRO A 30 6.84 12.70 -31.64
CA PRO A 30 5.97 13.65 -32.32
C PRO A 30 6.58 14.05 -33.68
N SER A 31 5.81 14.02 -34.74
CA SER A 31 6.30 14.27 -36.11
C SER A 31 5.55 15.43 -36.75
N PRO A 32 6.22 16.34 -37.46
CA PRO A 32 7.66 16.62 -37.44
C PRO A 32 8.07 17.34 -36.13
N GLY A 33 9.28 17.21 -35.67
CA GLY A 33 9.73 17.81 -34.42
C GLY A 33 11.23 18.06 -34.34
N SER A 34 11.66 18.92 -33.39
CA SER A 34 13.06 19.16 -33.07
C SER A 34 13.55 18.16 -32.02
N ILE A 35 14.57 17.40 -32.39
CA ILE A 35 15.10 16.31 -31.57
C ILE A 35 16.59 16.54 -31.29
N LEU A 36 16.97 16.35 -30.02
CA LEU A 36 18.36 16.21 -29.63
C LEU A 36 18.68 14.72 -29.45
N LEU A 37 19.55 14.18 -30.25
CA LEU A 37 20.12 12.84 -30.10
C LEU A 37 21.46 12.93 -29.35
N VAL A 38 21.55 12.27 -28.24
CA VAL A 38 22.76 12.20 -27.40
C VAL A 38 23.32 10.81 -27.45
N SER A 39 24.52 10.67 -28.10
CA SER A 39 25.24 9.42 -28.23
C SER A 39 26.75 9.66 -28.18
N ALA A 40 27.49 8.81 -27.46
CA ALA A 40 28.94 8.91 -27.32
C ALA A 40 29.66 8.66 -28.65
N ALA A 41 29.05 7.98 -29.63
CA ALA A 41 29.54 7.69 -30.95
C ALA A 41 28.52 8.12 -32.02
N PRO A 42 28.95 8.32 -33.29
CA PRO A 42 28.00 8.51 -34.39
C PRO A 42 26.98 7.37 -34.43
N ASP A 43 25.70 7.73 -34.43
CA ASP A 43 24.60 6.75 -34.36
C ASP A 43 23.75 6.84 -35.65
N PRO A 44 23.51 5.72 -36.34
CA PRO A 44 22.67 5.67 -37.54
C PRO A 44 21.25 6.18 -37.30
N LEU A 45 20.78 6.16 -36.05
CA LEU A 45 19.47 6.66 -35.67
C LEU A 45 19.26 8.16 -36.03
N ALA A 46 20.34 8.95 -36.09
CA ALA A 46 20.26 10.35 -36.52
C ALA A 46 19.73 10.47 -37.96
N ALA A 47 20.22 9.62 -38.86
CA ALA A 47 19.78 9.59 -40.26
C ALA A 47 18.34 9.07 -40.39
N GLU A 48 17.96 8.05 -39.58
CA GLU A 48 16.61 7.50 -39.57
C GLU A 48 15.57 8.51 -39.07
N LEU A 49 15.89 9.24 -38.03
CA LEU A 49 15.02 10.32 -37.50
C LEU A 49 14.88 11.48 -38.49
N ALA A 50 15.98 11.87 -39.15
CA ALA A 50 15.95 12.90 -40.20
C ALA A 50 15.13 12.46 -41.41
N ALA A 51 15.26 11.19 -41.83
CA ALA A 51 14.46 10.60 -42.93
C ALA A 51 12.95 10.53 -42.55
N ALA A 52 12.62 10.43 -41.27
CA ALA A 52 11.25 10.50 -40.73
C ALA A 52 10.70 11.94 -40.64
N GLY A 53 11.45 12.95 -41.05
CA GLY A 53 11.03 14.36 -41.12
C GLY A 53 11.34 15.18 -39.87
N HIS A 54 12.17 14.68 -38.95
CA HIS A 54 12.58 15.43 -37.78
C HIS A 54 13.82 16.33 -38.06
N SER A 55 13.86 17.48 -37.37
CA SER A 55 15.06 18.30 -37.27
C SER A 55 15.95 17.74 -36.14
N VAL A 56 17.06 17.09 -36.52
CA VAL A 56 17.90 16.37 -35.57
C VAL A 56 19.20 17.12 -35.32
N SER A 57 19.45 17.44 -34.05
CA SER A 57 20.73 17.89 -33.52
C SER A 57 21.41 16.73 -32.77
N THR A 58 22.74 16.64 -32.82
CA THR A 58 23.49 15.58 -32.14
C THR A 58 24.44 16.16 -31.11
N ALA A 59 24.57 15.48 -29.94
CA ALA A 59 25.56 15.79 -28.92
C ALA A 59 26.21 14.50 -28.41
N LYS A 60 27.47 14.60 -27.97
CA LYS A 60 28.18 13.45 -27.35
C LYS A 60 27.81 13.27 -25.88
N ASP A 61 27.48 14.38 -25.21
CA ASP A 61 27.11 14.41 -23.80
C ASP A 61 26.04 15.49 -23.60
N LEU A 62 24.98 15.12 -22.89
CA LEU A 62 23.87 16.02 -22.60
C LEU A 62 24.26 17.14 -21.62
N LEU A 63 25.12 16.85 -20.65
CA LEU A 63 25.55 17.81 -19.64
C LEU A 63 26.48 18.88 -20.23
N ALA A 64 27.17 18.56 -21.33
CA ALA A 64 28.01 19.49 -22.08
C ALA A 64 27.26 20.26 -23.18
N ALA A 65 25.99 19.94 -23.46
CA ALA A 65 25.18 20.55 -24.53
C ALA A 65 24.64 21.94 -24.11
N ASN A 66 25.52 22.88 -23.82
CA ASN A 66 25.17 24.25 -23.34
C ASN A 66 24.58 25.21 -24.42
N SER A 67 24.48 24.76 -25.68
CA SER A 67 24.05 25.63 -26.80
C SER A 67 22.56 25.52 -27.15
N THR A 68 21.83 24.61 -26.53
CA THR A 68 20.41 24.42 -26.83
C THR A 68 19.57 25.25 -25.85
N SER A 69 18.65 26.06 -26.42
CA SER A 69 17.75 26.88 -25.60
C SER A 69 16.80 26.03 -24.75
N GLU A 70 16.54 26.50 -23.54
CA GLU A 70 15.60 25.81 -22.60
C GLU A 70 14.20 25.68 -23.21
N ALA A 71 13.52 24.59 -22.92
CA ALA A 71 12.14 24.28 -23.31
C ALA A 71 11.85 24.39 -24.83
N SER A 72 12.85 24.11 -25.68
CA SER A 72 12.73 24.27 -27.14
C SER A 72 12.54 22.96 -27.90
N LEU A 73 12.87 21.82 -27.31
CA LEU A 73 12.90 20.54 -28.00
C LEU A 73 11.57 19.76 -27.86
N ASP A 74 11.17 19.13 -28.94
CA ASP A 74 10.05 18.17 -28.97
C ASP A 74 10.42 16.82 -28.35
N ALA A 75 11.68 16.40 -28.56
CA ALA A 75 12.19 15.18 -27.96
C ALA A 75 13.69 15.25 -27.65
N VAL A 76 14.09 14.49 -26.66
CA VAL A 76 15.48 14.13 -26.35
C VAL A 76 15.59 12.60 -26.43
N VAL A 77 16.60 12.12 -27.16
CA VAL A 77 16.90 10.71 -27.32
C VAL A 77 18.28 10.46 -26.72
N LEU A 78 18.36 9.61 -25.73
CA LEU A 78 19.58 9.22 -25.04
C LEU A 78 19.95 7.78 -25.44
N VAL A 79 21.14 7.59 -26.00
CA VAL A 79 21.69 6.28 -26.35
C VAL A 79 22.81 5.95 -25.36
N ASP A 80 22.65 4.89 -24.60
CA ASP A 80 23.59 4.45 -23.56
C ASP A 80 24.11 5.61 -22.70
N PRO A 81 23.22 6.30 -21.96
CA PRO A 81 23.59 7.49 -21.21
C PRO A 81 24.63 7.15 -20.15
N ARG A 82 25.71 7.95 -20.10
CA ARG A 82 26.81 7.79 -19.14
C ARG A 82 26.82 8.93 -18.12
N GLY A 83 27.02 8.60 -16.86
CA GLY A 83 27.07 9.57 -15.75
C GLY A 83 25.88 9.48 -14.78
N PRO A 84 25.76 10.42 -13.84
CA PRO A 84 24.67 10.41 -12.87
C PRO A 84 23.30 10.58 -13.54
N LEU A 85 22.47 9.55 -13.47
CA LEU A 85 21.18 9.51 -14.14
C LEU A 85 20.27 10.69 -13.78
N THR A 86 20.26 11.08 -12.51
CA THR A 86 19.48 12.24 -12.03
C THR A 86 19.83 13.55 -12.73
N ASP A 87 21.14 13.80 -12.95
CA ASP A 87 21.60 15.03 -13.59
C ASP A 87 21.27 15.02 -15.09
N ILE A 88 21.41 13.87 -15.75
CA ILE A 88 21.04 13.66 -17.15
C ILE A 88 19.54 13.90 -17.34
N LEU A 89 18.70 13.34 -16.48
CA LEU A 89 17.25 13.52 -16.57
C LEU A 89 16.81 14.96 -16.29
N ARG A 90 17.45 15.68 -15.33
CA ARG A 90 17.21 17.11 -15.10
C ARG A 90 17.60 17.94 -16.31
N ALA A 91 18.75 17.64 -16.94
CA ALA A 91 19.19 18.34 -18.15
C ALA A 91 18.21 18.09 -19.31
N ALA A 92 17.79 16.85 -19.55
CA ALA A 92 16.78 16.49 -20.55
C ALA A 92 15.47 17.25 -20.31
N ARG A 93 15.02 17.32 -19.04
CA ARG A 93 13.81 18.04 -18.67
C ARG A 93 13.86 19.53 -19.01
N ARG A 94 14.98 20.21 -18.74
CA ARG A 94 15.15 21.64 -19.07
C ARG A 94 15.02 21.92 -20.56
N LEU A 95 15.57 21.04 -21.39
CA LEU A 95 15.58 21.20 -22.84
C LEU A 95 14.24 20.91 -23.49
N LEU A 96 13.44 20.04 -22.89
CA LEU A 96 12.14 19.63 -23.40
C LEU A 96 11.06 20.69 -23.13
N ARG A 97 10.27 21.01 -24.16
CA ARG A 97 9.02 21.77 -23.99
C ARG A 97 8.00 20.96 -23.21
N GLU A 98 6.91 21.62 -22.81
CA GLU A 98 5.79 20.92 -22.17
C GLU A 98 5.27 19.76 -23.02
N LYS A 99 5.06 18.61 -22.37
CA LYS A 99 4.69 17.34 -23.02
C LYS A 99 5.72 16.80 -24.03
N GLY A 100 6.91 17.39 -24.07
CA GLY A 100 8.04 16.87 -24.84
C GLY A 100 8.42 15.45 -24.42
N ARG A 101 8.99 14.67 -25.30
CA ARG A 101 9.26 13.24 -25.10
C ARG A 101 10.74 12.97 -24.83
N LEU A 102 10.98 12.07 -23.91
CA LEU A 102 12.30 11.51 -23.61
C LEU A 102 12.30 10.04 -24.03
N ALA A 103 13.24 9.67 -24.90
CA ALA A 103 13.52 8.27 -25.19
C ALA A 103 14.91 7.89 -24.65
N ILE A 104 15.00 6.76 -23.99
CA ILE A 104 16.26 6.19 -23.50
C ILE A 104 16.42 4.81 -24.12
N LEU A 105 17.50 4.63 -24.87
CA LEU A 105 17.92 3.35 -25.44
C LEU A 105 19.12 2.86 -24.65
N ALA A 106 18.98 1.75 -23.95
CA ALA A 106 20.07 1.12 -23.20
C ALA A 106 20.41 -0.23 -23.83
N SER A 107 21.65 -0.35 -24.36
CA SER A 107 22.15 -1.57 -24.99
C SER A 107 22.63 -2.59 -23.97
N THR A 108 22.91 -2.16 -22.74
CA THR A 108 23.44 -3.01 -21.67
C THR A 108 22.45 -3.11 -20.50
N PRO A 109 22.40 -4.27 -19.82
CA PRO A 109 21.54 -4.46 -18.65
C PRO A 109 22.00 -3.72 -17.39
N ASP A 110 23.04 -2.88 -17.48
CA ASP A 110 23.60 -2.16 -16.32
C ASP A 110 22.66 -1.10 -15.75
N LEU A 111 21.72 -0.60 -16.55
CA LEU A 111 20.68 0.28 -16.05
C LEU A 111 19.57 -0.55 -15.44
N LYS A 112 19.58 -0.69 -14.13
CA LYS A 112 18.51 -1.43 -13.42
C LYS A 112 17.17 -0.75 -13.70
N ALA A 113 16.27 -1.47 -14.37
CA ALA A 113 14.95 -0.96 -14.78
C ALA A 113 14.20 -0.24 -13.64
N ARG A 114 14.35 -0.75 -12.44
CA ARG A 114 13.78 -0.18 -11.21
C ARG A 114 14.33 1.21 -10.88
N GLU A 115 15.64 1.39 -10.90
CA GLU A 115 16.29 2.68 -10.62
C GLU A 115 15.91 3.73 -11.64
N LEU A 116 15.79 3.33 -12.91
CA LEU A 116 15.35 4.22 -13.99
C LEU A 116 13.90 4.67 -13.82
N VAL A 117 12.99 3.76 -13.46
CA VAL A 117 11.57 4.09 -13.22
C VAL A 117 11.42 5.13 -12.08
N VAL A 118 12.16 4.94 -11.00
CA VAL A 118 12.17 5.89 -9.87
C VAL A 118 12.73 7.23 -10.33
N ALA A 119 13.92 7.25 -10.94
CA ALA A 119 14.57 8.48 -11.39
C ALA A 119 13.74 9.28 -12.42
N LEU A 120 13.07 8.60 -13.36
CA LEU A 120 12.15 9.24 -14.30
C LEU A 120 10.97 9.91 -13.59
N SER A 121 10.37 9.23 -12.61
CA SER A 121 9.25 9.78 -11.84
C SER A 121 9.66 11.00 -11.01
N GLU A 122 10.81 10.90 -10.34
CA GLU A 122 11.40 12.01 -9.55
C GLU A 122 11.81 13.20 -10.42
N ALA A 123 12.27 12.95 -11.65
CA ALA A 123 12.55 13.98 -12.63
C ALA A 123 11.30 14.54 -13.35
N GLY A 124 10.09 14.13 -12.97
CA GLY A 124 8.84 14.64 -13.53
C GLY A 124 8.52 14.13 -14.93
N PHE A 125 8.86 12.87 -15.19
CA PHE A 125 8.48 12.17 -16.41
C PHE A 125 7.42 11.11 -16.16
N VAL A 126 6.45 11.02 -17.08
CA VAL A 126 5.51 9.89 -17.15
C VAL A 126 6.01 8.87 -18.13
N ILE A 127 6.20 7.64 -17.69
CA ILE A 127 6.59 6.53 -18.54
C ILE A 127 5.39 6.13 -19.41
N LEU A 128 5.56 6.23 -20.71
CA LEU A 128 4.56 5.81 -21.70
C LEU A 128 4.78 4.36 -22.14
N LYS A 129 6.04 3.95 -22.23
CA LYS A 129 6.46 2.58 -22.57
C LYS A 129 7.81 2.27 -21.89
N GLY A 130 8.01 1.04 -21.42
CA GLY A 130 9.31 0.61 -20.87
C GLY A 130 9.39 -0.90 -20.68
N GLY A 131 10.60 -1.43 -20.83
CA GLY A 131 10.98 -2.73 -20.28
C GLY A 131 10.89 -3.96 -21.15
N LEU A 132 11.65 -4.04 -22.29
CA LEU A 132 12.12 -5.30 -22.90
C LEU A 132 13.52 -5.07 -23.50
N PRO A 133 14.45 -6.05 -23.48
CA PRO A 133 15.77 -5.91 -24.11
C PRO A 133 15.68 -5.92 -25.65
N PRO A 134 16.46 -5.10 -26.38
CA PRO A 134 17.16 -3.95 -25.87
C PRO A 134 16.21 -2.95 -25.25
N THR A 135 16.58 -2.38 -24.09
CA THR A 135 15.65 -1.66 -23.25
C THR A 135 15.37 -0.28 -23.80
N VAL A 136 14.17 -0.08 -24.33
CA VAL A 136 13.68 1.22 -24.78
C VAL A 136 12.68 1.76 -23.77
N TYR A 137 12.99 2.91 -23.17
CA TYR A 137 12.08 3.67 -22.36
C TYR A 137 11.60 4.90 -23.10
N LEU A 138 10.29 5.05 -23.21
CA LEU A 138 9.67 6.27 -23.71
C LEU A 138 8.92 6.94 -22.58
N ALA A 139 9.25 8.18 -22.31
CA ALA A 139 8.63 8.98 -21.25
C ALA A 139 8.20 10.36 -21.78
N ARG A 140 7.32 11.04 -21.07
CA ARG A 140 6.83 12.38 -21.40
C ARG A 140 7.04 13.32 -20.22
N LYS A 141 7.51 14.52 -20.49
CA LYS A 141 7.59 15.60 -19.49
C LYS A 141 6.20 16.00 -19.01
N GLU A 142 6.04 16.14 -17.71
CA GLU A 142 4.79 16.57 -17.06
C GLU A 142 5.08 17.66 -16.02
N SER A 143 4.09 18.48 -15.70
CA SER A 143 4.16 19.53 -14.67
C SER A 143 4.11 18.99 -13.24
N PHE A 144 4.19 17.69 -13.06
CA PHE A 144 4.19 17.01 -11.77
C PHE A 144 5.33 16.00 -11.70
N PHE A 145 5.94 15.89 -10.55
CA PHE A 145 6.94 14.87 -10.24
C PHE A 145 6.51 14.02 -9.04
N VAL A 146 7.05 12.82 -8.93
CA VAL A 146 6.75 11.90 -7.81
C VAL A 146 8.05 11.56 -7.11
N ARG A 147 8.09 11.71 -5.79
CA ARG A 147 9.25 11.37 -4.96
C ARG A 147 8.83 10.66 -3.67
N GLU A 148 9.82 10.21 -2.93
CA GLU A 148 9.62 9.78 -1.55
C GLU A 148 9.34 10.97 -0.64
N TYR A 149 8.73 10.67 0.51
CA TYR A 149 8.55 11.63 1.58
C TYR A 149 9.89 12.31 1.96
N ALA A 150 9.84 13.59 2.22
CA ALA A 150 10.90 14.35 2.84
C ALA A 150 10.40 15.03 4.12
N ALA A 151 11.29 15.27 5.08
CA ALA A 151 10.93 15.93 6.33
C ALA A 151 10.29 17.29 6.07
N GLY A 152 9.12 17.54 6.66
CA GLY A 152 8.29 18.73 6.45
C GLY A 152 7.07 18.49 5.55
N ASP A 153 7.00 17.40 4.78
CA ASP A 153 5.85 17.12 3.92
C ASP A 153 4.57 16.89 4.73
N GLU A 154 4.69 16.47 5.99
CA GLU A 154 3.55 16.31 6.90
C GLU A 154 2.72 17.59 7.07
N GLU A 155 3.31 18.76 6.83
CA GLU A 155 2.60 20.04 6.84
C GLU A 155 1.55 20.12 5.71
N GLN A 156 1.76 19.42 4.60
CA GLN A 156 0.79 19.30 3.50
C GLN A 156 -0.03 17.99 3.56
N ILE A 157 0.54 16.90 4.09
CA ILE A 157 -0.15 15.61 4.24
C ILE A 157 -1.37 15.74 5.17
N LEU A 158 -1.20 16.34 6.36
CA LEU A 158 -2.27 16.43 7.34
C LEU A 158 -3.48 17.25 6.86
N PRO A 159 -3.33 18.43 6.23
CA PRO A 159 -4.45 19.13 5.60
C PRO A 159 -5.10 18.33 4.46
N MET A 160 -4.32 17.62 3.63
CA MET A 160 -4.87 16.77 2.58
C MET A 160 -5.66 15.59 3.17
N PHE A 161 -5.18 15.00 4.26
CA PHE A 161 -5.89 13.94 4.99
C PHE A 161 -7.27 14.45 5.47
N ARG A 162 -7.32 15.61 6.13
CA ARG A 162 -8.58 16.22 6.56
C ARG A 162 -9.57 16.46 5.42
N LYS A 163 -9.08 16.97 4.27
CA LYS A 163 -9.90 17.19 3.08
C LYS A 163 -10.42 15.88 2.47
N SER A 164 -9.62 14.82 2.52
CA SER A 164 -9.94 13.55 1.87
C SER A 164 -10.89 12.68 2.69
N PHE A 165 -10.71 12.66 4.01
CA PHE A 165 -11.43 11.75 4.91
C PHE A 165 -12.39 12.46 5.86
N HIS A 166 -12.41 13.80 5.87
CA HIS A 166 -13.27 14.62 6.76
C HIS A 166 -13.05 14.37 8.25
N VAL A 167 -11.85 13.94 8.61
CA VAL A 167 -11.42 13.64 9.98
C VAL A 167 -10.08 14.33 10.25
N GLU A 168 -9.92 14.89 11.44
CA GLU A 168 -8.63 15.42 11.89
C GLU A 168 -7.70 14.28 12.29
N ARG A 169 -6.41 14.43 11.94
CA ARG A 169 -5.33 13.56 12.42
C ARG A 169 -4.25 14.42 13.06
N SER A 170 -3.86 14.09 14.28
CA SER A 170 -2.74 14.78 14.94
C SER A 170 -1.40 14.38 14.31
N LEU A 171 -0.40 15.27 14.42
CA LEU A 171 0.98 14.94 14.04
C LEU A 171 1.51 13.76 14.87
N ALA A 172 1.09 13.64 16.15
CA ALA A 172 1.46 12.53 17.01
C ALA A 172 0.93 11.19 16.45
N ARG A 173 -0.33 11.16 15.99
CA ARG A 173 -0.93 9.97 15.35
C ARG A 173 -0.20 9.59 14.07
N TRP A 174 0.09 10.55 13.21
CA TRP A 174 0.81 10.32 11.97
C TRP A 174 2.25 9.83 12.23
N SER A 175 2.97 10.45 13.20
CA SER A 175 4.31 10.04 13.59
C SER A 175 4.35 8.63 14.17
N TRP A 176 3.39 8.30 15.04
CA TRP A 176 3.25 6.95 15.57
C TRP A 176 3.09 5.92 14.46
N GLU A 177 2.26 6.19 13.46
CA GLU A 177 1.96 5.25 12.38
C GLU A 177 3.15 5.05 11.44
N TYR A 178 3.79 6.14 10.99
CA TYR A 178 4.78 6.09 9.92
C TYR A 178 6.24 6.20 10.39
N ARG A 179 6.52 6.81 11.53
CA ARG A 179 7.89 6.98 12.06
C ARG A 179 8.24 6.02 13.18
N GLU A 180 7.28 5.61 13.99
CA GLU A 180 7.51 4.80 15.17
C GLU A 180 7.15 3.33 14.99
N ASN A 181 6.79 2.91 13.77
CA ASN A 181 6.50 1.52 13.47
C ASN A 181 7.71 0.62 13.78
N PRO A 182 7.53 -0.47 14.56
CA PRO A 182 8.65 -1.31 15.01
C PRO A 182 9.35 -2.09 13.89
N TYR A 183 8.73 -2.23 12.72
CA TYR A 183 9.27 -3.02 11.60
C TYR A 183 9.83 -2.17 10.46
N GLY A 184 9.84 -0.86 10.59
CA GLY A 184 10.39 0.07 9.62
C GLY A 184 9.54 1.33 9.45
N THR A 185 10.09 2.34 8.79
CA THR A 185 9.54 3.69 8.79
C THR A 185 9.32 4.24 7.38
N LEU A 186 8.42 5.22 7.26
CA LEU A 186 8.33 6.18 6.16
C LEU A 186 8.28 5.54 4.75
N ARG A 187 7.38 4.58 4.56
CA ARG A 187 7.07 4.04 3.23
C ARG A 187 5.97 4.90 2.60
N ILE A 188 6.38 6.01 1.99
CA ILE A 188 5.49 7.05 1.48
C ILE A 188 6.00 7.54 0.13
N SER A 189 5.11 7.63 -0.84
CA SER A 189 5.34 8.27 -2.14
C SER A 189 4.34 9.38 -2.37
N GLU A 190 4.81 10.48 -2.95
CA GLU A 190 4.06 11.73 -3.08
C GLU A 190 4.27 12.36 -4.44
N ALA A 191 3.17 12.82 -5.05
CA ALA A 191 3.22 13.63 -6.26
C ALA A 191 3.11 15.12 -5.88
N PHE A 192 3.99 15.94 -6.45
CA PHE A 192 3.99 17.39 -6.28
C PHE A 192 3.86 18.09 -7.62
N SER A 193 3.22 19.25 -7.62
CA SER A 193 3.30 20.20 -8.75
C SER A 193 4.67 20.87 -8.80
N GLU A 194 4.99 21.54 -9.91
CA GLU A 194 6.24 22.33 -10.03
C GLU A 194 6.33 23.46 -9.00
N GLU A 195 5.18 23.97 -8.54
CA GLU A 195 5.09 24.98 -7.48
C GLU A 195 5.23 24.40 -6.06
N GLY A 196 5.45 23.09 -5.94
CA GLY A 196 5.65 22.42 -4.67
C GLY A 196 4.36 22.09 -3.90
N GLN A 197 3.19 22.11 -4.55
CA GLN A 197 1.94 21.71 -3.92
C GLN A 197 1.76 20.20 -3.97
N LEU A 198 1.45 19.57 -2.83
CA LEU A 198 1.13 18.15 -2.75
C LEU A 198 -0.15 17.83 -3.54
N ALA A 199 -0.04 16.94 -4.51
CA ALA A 199 -1.10 16.60 -5.45
C ALA A 199 -1.68 15.21 -5.26
N ALA A 200 -0.85 14.22 -4.90
CA ALA A 200 -1.28 12.88 -4.54
C ALA A 200 -0.33 12.26 -3.52
N HIS A 201 -0.87 11.37 -2.69
CA HIS A 201 -0.19 10.70 -1.60
C HIS A 201 -0.57 9.22 -1.58
N TYR A 202 0.41 8.36 -1.39
CA TYR A 202 0.23 6.91 -1.22
C TYR A 202 1.21 6.40 -0.17
N ALA A 203 0.69 5.85 0.90
CA ALA A 203 1.47 5.45 2.06
C ALA A 203 1.11 4.05 2.54
N GLY A 204 2.02 3.46 3.29
CA GLY A 204 1.80 2.23 4.02
C GLY A 204 2.88 2.03 5.07
N TYR A 205 2.63 1.12 5.99
CA TYR A 205 3.59 0.77 7.02
C TYR A 205 3.91 -0.72 7.02
N PRO A 206 5.16 -1.10 7.39
CA PRO A 206 5.58 -2.49 7.40
C PRO A 206 4.83 -3.29 8.46
N VAL A 207 4.45 -4.49 8.07
CA VAL A 207 3.97 -5.54 8.96
C VAL A 207 4.65 -6.85 8.62
N ARG A 208 4.63 -7.80 9.56
CA ARG A 208 5.21 -9.11 9.40
C ARG A 208 4.11 -10.15 9.54
N PHE A 209 3.99 -11.06 8.57
CA PHE A 209 3.07 -12.19 8.66
C PHE A 209 3.83 -13.44 9.05
N HIS A 210 3.41 -14.07 10.12
CA HIS A 210 3.81 -15.43 10.44
C HIS A 210 3.07 -16.39 9.51
N ARG A 211 3.83 -17.33 8.92
CA ARG A 211 3.28 -18.40 8.09
C ARG A 211 3.76 -19.76 8.59
N GLU A 212 2.82 -20.68 8.81
CA GLU A 212 3.05 -22.07 9.20
C GLU A 212 2.21 -22.99 8.32
N ILE A 213 2.68 -23.28 7.10
CA ILE A 213 1.94 -24.02 6.07
C ILE A 213 2.85 -25.12 5.51
N GLU A 214 2.34 -26.35 5.42
CA GLU A 214 3.02 -27.51 4.83
C GLU A 214 4.41 -27.80 5.42
N GLY A 215 4.55 -27.63 6.75
CA GLY A 215 5.82 -27.83 7.45
C GLY A 215 6.85 -26.73 7.24
N ARG A 216 6.44 -25.62 6.61
CA ARG A 216 7.23 -24.40 6.42
C ARG A 216 6.84 -23.39 7.49
N SER A 217 7.81 -22.93 8.28
CA SER A 217 7.62 -21.88 9.27
C SER A 217 8.52 -20.70 8.90
N ASP A 218 7.94 -19.60 8.46
CA ASP A 218 8.67 -18.40 8.08
C ASP A 218 7.87 -17.11 8.32
N THR A 219 8.51 -15.99 8.07
CA THR A 219 7.91 -14.65 8.17
C THR A 219 7.88 -14.01 6.80
N LEU A 220 6.70 -13.56 6.38
CA LEU A 220 6.51 -12.80 5.14
C LEU A 220 6.50 -11.31 5.46
N PRO A 221 7.45 -10.53 4.92
CA PRO A 221 7.37 -9.07 5.00
C PRO A 221 6.23 -8.57 4.11
N ALA A 222 5.41 -7.67 4.65
CA ALA A 222 4.29 -7.06 3.94
C ALA A 222 4.18 -5.57 4.27
N LEU A 223 3.37 -4.84 3.50
CA LEU A 223 3.00 -3.46 3.79
C LEU A 223 1.47 -3.36 3.93
N GLN A 224 1.02 -2.83 5.06
CA GLN A 224 -0.37 -2.41 5.17
C GLN A 224 -0.49 -1.02 4.57
N VAL A 225 -1.35 -0.88 3.57
CA VAL A 225 -1.56 0.36 2.81
C VAL A 225 -2.73 1.12 3.39
N GLY A 226 -2.50 2.39 3.66
CA GLY A 226 -3.51 3.36 4.08
C GLY A 226 -3.30 4.70 3.37
N ASP A 227 -4.08 5.73 3.74
CA ASP A 227 -3.88 7.12 3.33
C ASP A 227 -3.70 7.35 1.82
N THR A 228 -4.48 6.65 1.02
CA THR A 228 -4.49 6.86 -0.43
C THR A 228 -5.29 8.11 -0.78
N MET A 229 -4.62 9.18 -1.19
CA MET A 229 -5.23 10.50 -1.36
C MET A 229 -4.83 11.16 -2.68
N THR A 230 -5.74 12.00 -3.21
CA THR A 230 -5.46 12.92 -4.32
C THR A 230 -6.18 14.24 -4.04
N GLU A 231 -5.43 15.34 -4.08
CA GLU A 231 -6.00 16.69 -3.93
C GLU A 231 -7.12 16.89 -4.96
N PRO A 232 -8.33 17.28 -4.54
CA PRO A 232 -9.48 17.43 -5.43
C PRO A 232 -9.23 18.25 -6.68
N ALA A 233 -8.44 19.33 -6.56
CA ALA A 233 -8.08 20.22 -7.67
C ALA A 233 -7.29 19.49 -8.78
N PHE A 234 -6.60 18.40 -8.47
CA PHE A 234 -5.73 17.68 -9.41
C PHE A 234 -6.26 16.29 -9.83
N ARG A 235 -7.47 15.90 -9.40
CA ARG A 235 -8.07 14.59 -9.76
C ARG A 235 -8.28 14.40 -11.25
N HIS A 236 -8.33 15.48 -12.02
CA HIS A 236 -8.49 15.45 -13.48
C HIS A 236 -7.18 15.21 -14.24
N VAL A 237 -6.02 15.27 -13.57
CA VAL A 237 -4.70 15.12 -14.20
C VAL A 237 -4.42 13.66 -14.51
N GLY A 238 -4.43 13.33 -15.79
CA GLY A 238 -4.24 11.97 -16.29
C GLY A 238 -5.43 11.04 -16.03
N ARG A 239 -5.32 9.78 -16.44
CA ARG A 239 -6.36 8.76 -16.22
C ARG A 239 -5.73 7.39 -15.98
N GLY A 240 -6.34 6.58 -15.13
CA GLY A 240 -5.88 5.23 -14.83
C GLY A 240 -4.40 5.21 -14.39
N PRO A 241 -3.54 4.39 -15.00
CA PRO A 241 -2.12 4.29 -14.63
C PRO A 241 -1.32 5.59 -14.84
N THR A 242 -1.78 6.49 -15.72
CA THR A 242 -1.12 7.78 -15.98
C THR A 242 -1.68 8.93 -15.16
N SER A 243 -2.71 8.70 -14.33
CA SER A 243 -3.17 9.67 -13.34
C SER A 243 -2.10 9.95 -12.30
N LEU A 244 -2.22 11.06 -11.57
CA LEU A 244 -1.29 11.37 -10.48
C LEU A 244 -1.24 10.21 -9.47
N LEU A 245 -2.38 9.72 -9.04
CA LEU A 245 -2.43 8.57 -8.13
C LEU A 245 -1.78 7.32 -8.74
N GLY A 246 -2.06 7.00 -10.01
CA GLY A 246 -1.47 5.83 -10.67
C GLY A 246 0.06 5.91 -10.76
N ARG A 247 0.61 7.11 -11.01
CA ARG A 247 2.06 7.38 -11.01
C ARG A 247 2.65 7.23 -9.62
N THR A 248 1.98 7.78 -8.60
CA THR A 248 2.40 7.70 -7.20
C THR A 248 2.42 6.25 -6.71
N VAL A 249 1.39 5.47 -7.02
CA VAL A 249 1.34 4.02 -6.70
C VAL A 249 2.45 3.26 -7.41
N ARG A 250 2.70 3.52 -8.71
CA ARG A 250 3.80 2.86 -9.43
C ARG A 250 5.15 3.16 -8.78
N HIS A 251 5.42 4.44 -8.44
CA HIS A 251 6.64 4.82 -7.74
C HIS A 251 6.76 4.07 -6.41
N TYR A 252 5.68 4.04 -5.62
CA TYR A 252 5.65 3.33 -4.35
C TYR A 252 5.95 1.83 -4.51
N TYR A 253 5.32 1.16 -5.48
CA TYR A 253 5.54 -0.27 -5.72
C TYR A 253 6.99 -0.55 -6.10
N THR A 254 7.52 0.23 -7.04
CA THR A 254 8.90 0.08 -7.49
C THR A 254 9.89 0.38 -6.37
N ARG A 255 9.61 1.38 -5.53
CA ARG A 255 10.53 1.82 -4.49
C ARG A 255 10.49 0.95 -3.23
N PHE A 256 9.31 0.52 -2.81
CA PHE A 256 9.12 -0.10 -1.50
C PHE A 256 8.60 -1.53 -1.52
N CYS A 257 8.07 -2.01 -2.65
CA CYS A 257 7.42 -3.33 -2.70
C CYS A 257 8.22 -4.36 -3.49
N GLU A 258 8.56 -4.07 -4.75
CA GLU A 258 9.21 -5.01 -5.66
C GLU A 258 10.54 -5.53 -5.10
N GLY A 259 10.65 -6.85 -4.92
CA GLY A 259 11.82 -7.52 -4.35
C GLY A 259 12.11 -7.20 -2.88
N GLN A 260 11.20 -6.54 -2.14
CA GLN A 260 11.36 -6.22 -0.73
C GLN A 260 10.28 -6.82 0.16
N VAL A 261 9.04 -6.93 -0.36
CA VAL A 261 7.93 -7.52 0.39
C VAL A 261 7.25 -8.61 -0.43
N ALA A 262 6.58 -9.53 0.24
CA ALA A 262 5.81 -10.58 -0.41
C ALA A 262 4.54 -10.02 -1.06
N PHE A 263 3.89 -9.08 -0.38
CA PHE A 263 2.66 -8.41 -0.82
C PHE A 263 2.45 -7.10 -0.08
N ASN A 264 1.58 -6.25 -0.62
CA ASN A 264 0.88 -5.24 0.16
C ASN A 264 -0.60 -5.60 0.30
N TYR A 265 -1.25 -5.03 1.31
CA TYR A 265 -2.69 -5.23 1.52
C TYR A 265 -3.32 -3.99 2.13
N GLY A 266 -4.64 -3.92 2.01
CA GLY A 266 -5.46 -2.86 2.61
C GLY A 266 -6.93 -3.25 2.61
N PHE A 267 -7.74 -2.36 3.17
CA PHE A 267 -9.19 -2.55 3.29
C PHE A 267 -9.89 -1.42 2.55
N ASN A 268 -10.28 -1.71 1.31
CA ASN A 268 -10.76 -0.70 0.37
C ASN A 268 -12.24 -0.86 0.06
N THR A 269 -12.88 0.26 -0.25
CA THR A 269 -14.26 0.33 -0.72
C THR A 269 -14.39 1.24 -1.94
N GLY A 270 -15.53 1.19 -2.63
CA GLY A 270 -15.97 2.16 -3.64
C GLY A 270 -14.97 2.40 -4.77
N ASN A 271 -14.68 3.67 -5.03
CA ASN A 271 -13.85 4.09 -6.16
C ASN A 271 -12.39 3.67 -6.04
N ILE A 272 -11.83 3.70 -4.82
CA ILE A 272 -10.43 3.31 -4.62
C ILE A 272 -10.24 1.80 -4.86
N GLN A 273 -11.19 0.98 -4.46
CA GLN A 273 -11.16 -0.45 -4.75
C GLN A 273 -11.19 -0.71 -6.25
N ARG A 274 -12.14 -0.06 -6.99
CA ARG A 274 -12.21 -0.19 -8.45
C ARG A 274 -10.93 0.27 -9.14
N PHE A 275 -10.36 1.38 -8.72
CA PHE A 275 -9.07 1.87 -9.23
C PHE A 275 -7.96 0.85 -8.97
N SER A 276 -7.84 0.34 -7.75
CA SER A 276 -6.80 -0.60 -7.36
C SER A 276 -6.88 -1.91 -8.16
N MET A 277 -8.07 -2.46 -8.32
CA MET A 277 -8.29 -3.69 -9.10
C MET A 277 -8.07 -3.48 -10.61
N SER A 278 -8.48 -2.33 -11.16
CA SER A 278 -8.40 -2.10 -12.61
C SER A 278 -7.02 -1.67 -13.10
N PHE A 279 -6.23 -0.99 -12.27
CA PHE A 279 -5.05 -0.27 -12.76
C PHE A 279 -3.75 -0.59 -12.04
N VAL A 280 -3.79 -1.14 -10.82
CA VAL A 280 -2.58 -1.38 -10.04
C VAL A 280 -2.38 -2.84 -9.62
N GLY A 281 -3.15 -3.75 -10.22
CA GLY A 281 -2.99 -5.19 -10.04
C GLY A 281 -3.51 -5.75 -8.72
N ALA A 282 -4.34 -4.99 -8.01
CA ALA A 282 -4.94 -5.44 -6.77
C ALA A 282 -6.01 -6.51 -7.00
N ARG A 283 -6.15 -7.43 -6.05
CA ARG A 283 -7.19 -8.47 -6.02
C ARG A 283 -7.98 -8.37 -4.73
N ARG A 284 -9.29 -8.56 -4.82
CA ARG A 284 -10.17 -8.70 -3.66
C ARG A 284 -10.19 -10.15 -3.23
N LEU A 285 -9.81 -10.43 -2.00
CA LEU A 285 -9.80 -11.78 -1.46
C LEU A 285 -11.22 -12.24 -1.14
N GLU A 286 -11.92 -11.46 -0.33
CA GLU A 286 -13.25 -11.79 0.18
C GLU A 286 -13.96 -10.52 0.71
N ASP A 287 -15.27 -10.61 0.90
CA ASP A 287 -16.03 -9.65 1.69
C ASP A 287 -15.68 -9.82 3.17
N LEU A 288 -15.61 -8.72 3.90
CA LEU A 288 -15.19 -8.79 5.30
C LEU A 288 -16.19 -9.58 6.14
N PRO A 289 -15.70 -10.49 7.00
CA PRO A 289 -16.55 -11.37 7.82
C PRO A 289 -17.12 -10.62 9.02
N PHE A 290 -17.98 -9.64 8.77
CA PHE A 290 -18.59 -8.78 9.78
C PHE A 290 -19.59 -9.57 10.64
N GLN A 291 -19.41 -9.50 11.94
CA GLN A 291 -20.18 -10.22 12.94
C GLN A 291 -20.67 -9.26 14.02
N VAL A 292 -21.89 -9.45 14.45
CA VAL A 292 -22.52 -8.63 15.48
C VAL A 292 -23.09 -9.50 16.57
N LEU A 293 -22.83 -9.13 17.82
CA LEU A 293 -23.37 -9.73 19.02
C LEU A 293 -24.33 -8.75 19.71
N ASP A 294 -25.57 -9.14 19.95
CA ASP A 294 -26.53 -8.38 20.75
C ASP A 294 -26.22 -8.56 22.24
N VAL A 295 -25.84 -7.45 22.89
CA VAL A 295 -25.45 -7.47 24.32
C VAL A 295 -26.61 -7.82 25.24
N ALA A 296 -27.84 -7.39 24.94
CA ALA A 296 -28.98 -7.66 25.78
C ALA A 296 -29.28 -9.16 25.88
N ARG A 297 -29.22 -9.87 24.74
CA ARG A 297 -29.40 -11.33 24.68
C ARG A 297 -28.31 -12.07 25.44
N GLN A 298 -27.06 -11.58 25.39
CA GLN A 298 -25.93 -12.24 25.99
C GLN A 298 -25.81 -12.05 27.50
N ARG A 299 -26.23 -10.91 28.04
CA ARG A 299 -26.27 -10.69 29.51
C ARG A 299 -27.09 -11.75 30.24
N LEU A 300 -28.08 -12.33 29.54
CA LEU A 300 -28.92 -13.41 30.11
C LEU A 300 -28.29 -14.79 29.98
N ALA A 301 -27.40 -15.01 29.00
CA ALA A 301 -26.82 -16.30 28.65
C ALA A 301 -25.41 -16.55 29.22
N LEU A 302 -24.69 -15.51 29.66
CA LEU A 302 -23.32 -15.68 30.15
C LEU A 302 -23.29 -16.34 31.54
N PRO A 303 -22.42 -17.36 31.73
CA PRO A 303 -22.30 -18.03 33.02
C PRO A 303 -21.78 -17.07 34.09
N ASN A 304 -22.21 -17.35 35.33
CA ASN A 304 -21.76 -16.60 36.48
C ASN A 304 -20.22 -16.57 36.55
N ARG A 305 -19.64 -15.39 36.82
CA ARG A 305 -18.18 -15.17 36.99
C ARG A 305 -17.55 -16.13 38.01
N LEU A 306 -18.34 -16.57 38.97
CA LEU A 306 -17.90 -17.49 40.02
C LEU A 306 -17.46 -18.84 39.41
N LEU A 307 -18.20 -19.38 38.45
CA LEU A 307 -17.87 -20.64 37.76
C LEU A 307 -16.55 -20.54 36.97
N GLY A 308 -16.30 -19.41 36.35
CA GLY A 308 -15.03 -19.16 35.65
C GLY A 308 -13.83 -19.12 36.60
N ARG A 309 -13.98 -18.49 37.78
CA ARG A 309 -12.94 -18.50 38.82
C ARG A 309 -12.68 -19.90 39.39
N LEU A 310 -13.71 -20.67 39.64
CA LEU A 310 -13.59 -22.06 40.08
C LEU A 310 -12.88 -22.93 39.00
N ALA A 311 -13.13 -22.64 37.74
CA ALA A 311 -12.41 -23.25 36.63
C ALA A 311 -10.97 -22.74 36.46
N GLY A 312 -10.51 -21.77 37.27
CA GLY A 312 -9.15 -21.21 37.29
C GLY A 312 -8.89 -20.16 36.24
N TYR A 313 -9.93 -19.54 35.64
CA TYR A 313 -9.78 -18.42 34.73
C TYR A 313 -9.73 -17.08 35.50
N ARG A 314 -8.88 -16.18 35.00
CA ARG A 314 -8.76 -14.81 35.46
C ARG A 314 -8.65 -13.89 34.25
N VAL A 315 -9.47 -12.86 34.18
CA VAL A 315 -9.47 -11.83 33.15
C VAL A 315 -9.06 -10.50 33.75
N GLU A 316 -8.03 -9.90 33.24
CA GLU A 316 -7.47 -8.63 33.70
C GLU A 316 -7.53 -7.57 32.61
N ARG A 317 -7.84 -6.33 33.00
CA ARG A 317 -7.53 -5.16 32.17
C ARG A 317 -6.03 -4.87 32.35
N ILE A 318 -5.34 -4.69 31.22
CA ILE A 318 -3.90 -4.40 31.21
C ILE A 318 -3.65 -3.04 30.57
N ALA A 319 -2.47 -2.48 30.80
CA ALA A 319 -2.03 -1.24 30.17
C ALA A 319 -0.90 -1.47 29.15
N HIS A 320 -0.17 -2.57 29.29
CA HIS A 320 1.04 -2.87 28.50
C HIS A 320 1.09 -4.35 28.12
N PHE A 321 1.86 -4.62 27.06
CA PHE A 321 2.16 -5.96 26.58
C PHE A 321 3.61 -6.33 26.93
N ASP A 322 3.82 -7.50 27.49
CA ASP A 322 5.12 -8.00 27.95
C ASP A 322 5.50 -9.35 27.31
N ALA A 323 6.64 -9.92 27.66
CA ALA A 323 7.17 -11.17 27.11
C ALA A 323 6.20 -12.38 27.20
N ARG A 324 5.18 -12.34 28.08
CA ARG A 324 4.15 -13.40 28.16
C ARG A 324 3.32 -13.47 26.87
N PHE A 325 3.17 -12.34 26.17
CA PHE A 325 2.46 -12.27 24.88
C PHE A 325 3.29 -12.88 23.76
N ASP A 326 4.62 -12.75 23.78
CA ASP A 326 5.52 -13.46 22.85
C ASP A 326 5.45 -14.97 23.05
N GLU A 327 5.40 -15.42 24.32
CA GLU A 327 5.25 -16.84 24.64
C GLU A 327 3.90 -17.40 24.15
N LEU A 328 2.82 -16.65 24.34
CA LEU A 328 1.51 -17.02 23.82
C LEU A 328 1.55 -17.10 22.29
N PHE A 329 2.04 -16.04 21.62
CA PHE A 329 2.11 -15.99 20.16
C PHE A 329 2.87 -17.20 19.59
N ARG A 330 4.10 -17.43 20.04
CA ARG A 330 4.91 -18.59 19.60
C ARG A 330 4.21 -19.94 19.80
N ARG A 331 3.41 -20.06 20.85
CA ARG A 331 2.69 -21.31 21.16
C ARG A 331 1.49 -21.55 20.27
N VAL A 332 0.75 -20.50 19.92
CA VAL A 332 -0.55 -20.64 19.26
C VAL A 332 -0.53 -20.32 17.76
N SER A 333 0.45 -19.56 17.27
CA SER A 333 0.55 -19.17 15.86
C SER A 333 0.52 -20.36 14.89
N PRO A 334 1.09 -21.56 15.20
CA PRO A 334 0.93 -22.73 14.33
C PRO A 334 -0.52 -23.16 14.11
N SER A 335 -1.40 -22.92 15.08
CA SER A 335 -2.83 -23.23 14.97
C SER A 335 -3.62 -22.21 14.16
N TYR A 336 -3.07 -21.01 13.97
CA TYR A 336 -3.65 -19.95 13.14
C TYR A 336 -3.11 -19.95 11.72
N ARG A 337 -1.95 -20.56 11.50
CA ARG A 337 -1.30 -20.78 10.23
C ARG A 337 -0.76 -19.54 9.53
N LEU A 338 -1.60 -18.55 9.24
CA LEU A 338 -1.22 -17.34 8.52
C LEU A 338 -1.90 -16.12 9.17
N LEU A 339 -1.10 -15.24 9.78
CA LEU A 339 -1.58 -14.07 10.50
C LEU A 339 -0.46 -13.04 10.67
N VAL A 340 -0.82 -11.77 10.90
CA VAL A 340 0.15 -10.75 11.32
C VAL A 340 0.83 -11.20 12.63
N GLU A 341 2.14 -11.04 12.73
CA GLU A 341 2.87 -11.30 13.97
C GLU A 341 2.37 -10.37 15.08
N ARG A 342 1.86 -10.99 16.15
CA ARG A 342 1.30 -10.30 17.32
C ARG A 342 2.23 -10.49 18.52
N ASP A 343 3.50 -10.11 18.34
CA ASP A 343 4.47 -10.08 19.43
C ASP A 343 4.23 -8.88 20.37
N ALA A 344 4.83 -8.89 21.55
CA ALA A 344 4.66 -7.83 22.54
C ALA A 344 5.06 -6.44 21.98
N ARG A 345 6.09 -6.37 21.15
CA ARG A 345 6.58 -5.13 20.55
C ARG A 345 5.57 -4.54 19.56
N TYR A 346 4.97 -5.37 18.71
CA TYR A 346 3.93 -4.93 17.77
C TYR A 346 2.67 -4.49 18.52
N LEU A 347 2.22 -5.29 19.49
CA LEU A 347 1.01 -5.00 20.27
C LEU A 347 1.17 -3.73 21.12
N GLU A 348 2.35 -3.52 21.72
CA GLU A 348 2.66 -2.31 22.49
C GLU A 348 2.60 -1.06 21.59
N TRP A 349 3.23 -1.11 20.40
CA TRP A 349 3.12 -0.04 19.42
C TRP A 349 1.69 0.17 18.95
N ARG A 350 1.05 -0.90 18.50
CA ARG A 350 -0.25 -0.83 17.79
C ARG A 350 -1.38 -0.34 18.69
N TYR A 351 -1.36 -0.70 19.98
CA TYR A 351 -2.48 -0.45 20.88
C TYR A 351 -2.12 0.35 22.12
N ALA A 352 -1.12 -0.03 22.89
CA ALA A 352 -0.82 0.60 24.16
C ALA A 352 -0.25 2.02 24.00
N ARG A 353 0.53 2.23 22.92
CA ARG A 353 1.17 3.52 22.61
C ARG A 353 0.47 4.32 21.53
N CYS A 354 -0.66 3.84 21.00
CA CYS A 354 -1.40 4.53 19.97
C CYS A 354 -1.98 5.85 20.51
N PRO A 355 -1.62 7.01 19.95
CA PRO A 355 -2.22 8.28 20.33
C PRO A 355 -3.62 8.41 19.72
N ASP A 356 -4.42 9.32 20.26
CA ASP A 356 -5.76 9.68 19.76
C ASP A 356 -6.78 8.52 19.72
N ALA A 357 -6.45 7.36 20.33
CA ALA A 357 -7.35 6.22 20.42
C ALA A 357 -7.33 5.62 21.83
N GLU A 358 -8.50 5.49 22.43
CA GLU A 358 -8.66 4.78 23.70
C GLU A 358 -9.01 3.31 23.41
N TYR A 359 -8.06 2.42 23.72
CA TYR A 359 -8.25 0.98 23.64
C TYR A 359 -8.41 0.36 25.03
N PHE A 360 -9.29 -0.62 25.11
CA PHE A 360 -9.49 -1.45 26.28
C PHE A 360 -8.77 -2.78 26.08
N LEU A 361 -7.64 -2.95 26.74
CA LEU A 361 -6.76 -4.11 26.61
C LEU A 361 -7.07 -5.13 27.68
N TYR A 362 -7.26 -6.40 27.30
CA TYR A 362 -7.57 -7.48 28.22
C TYR A 362 -6.64 -8.66 28.01
N ALA A 363 -6.18 -9.25 29.13
CA ALA A 363 -5.46 -10.50 29.18
C ALA A 363 -6.29 -11.58 29.88
N VAL A 364 -6.26 -12.79 29.37
CA VAL A 364 -6.97 -13.95 29.96
C VAL A 364 -5.96 -14.99 30.38
N PHE A 365 -5.99 -15.33 31.66
CA PHE A 365 -5.13 -16.35 32.25
C PHE A 365 -5.93 -17.58 32.64
N ARG A 366 -5.32 -18.74 32.46
CA ARG A 366 -5.72 -20.00 33.06
C ARG A 366 -4.70 -20.36 34.12
N ARG A 367 -5.07 -20.30 35.42
CA ARG A 367 -4.12 -20.33 36.54
C ARG A 367 -3.08 -19.22 36.38
N ARG A 368 -1.79 -19.55 36.13
CA ARG A 368 -0.70 -18.60 35.91
C ARG A 368 -0.33 -18.37 34.45
N ARG A 369 -0.90 -19.16 33.54
CA ARG A 369 -0.55 -19.14 32.11
C ARG A 369 -1.45 -18.16 31.35
N LEU A 370 -0.87 -17.29 30.54
CA LEU A 370 -1.60 -16.47 29.59
C LEU A 370 -2.15 -17.37 28.47
N VAL A 371 -3.48 -17.35 28.27
CA VAL A 371 -4.19 -18.20 27.30
C VAL A 371 -4.96 -17.40 26.24
N GLY A 372 -4.96 -16.09 26.35
CA GLY A 372 -5.55 -15.21 25.35
C GLY A 372 -5.47 -13.75 25.74
N TRP A 373 -5.68 -12.91 24.76
CA TRP A 373 -5.82 -11.46 24.93
C TRP A 373 -6.78 -10.88 23.91
N SER A 374 -7.26 -9.67 24.14
CA SER A 374 -8.13 -8.94 23.24
C SER A 374 -8.05 -7.44 23.42
N VAL A 375 -8.38 -6.73 22.32
CA VAL A 375 -8.46 -5.28 22.25
C VAL A 375 -9.87 -4.87 21.84
N PHE A 376 -10.44 -3.94 22.61
CA PHE A 376 -11.74 -3.33 22.31
C PHE A 376 -11.61 -1.81 22.21
N ARG A 377 -12.54 -1.21 21.47
CA ARG A 377 -12.73 0.24 21.40
C ARG A 377 -14.22 0.56 21.52
N ALA A 378 -14.57 1.47 22.44
CA ALA A 378 -15.95 1.95 22.56
C ALA A 378 -16.23 3.04 21.50
N LYS A 379 -17.38 2.96 20.83
CA LYS A 379 -17.83 3.93 19.85
C LYS A 379 -19.35 4.11 19.97
N ALA A 380 -19.76 5.14 20.70
CA ALA A 380 -21.16 5.36 21.09
C ALA A 380 -21.75 4.10 21.79
N GLU A 381 -22.84 3.54 21.29
CA GLU A 381 -23.50 2.35 21.83
C GLU A 381 -22.91 1.01 21.28
N ARG A 382 -21.82 1.07 20.55
CA ARG A 382 -21.13 -0.09 19.98
C ARG A 382 -19.80 -0.32 20.67
N LEU A 383 -19.48 -1.57 20.93
CA LEU A 383 -18.18 -2.00 21.37
C LEU A 383 -17.50 -2.75 20.20
N ILE A 384 -16.45 -2.17 19.66
CA ILE A 384 -15.70 -2.78 18.56
C ILE A 384 -14.68 -3.75 19.15
N TRP A 385 -14.79 -5.02 18.82
CA TRP A 385 -13.80 -6.03 19.17
C TRP A 385 -12.77 -6.10 18.05
N GLY A 386 -11.72 -5.30 18.19
CA GLY A 386 -10.78 -5.02 17.11
C GLY A 386 -9.74 -6.10 16.90
N ASP A 387 -9.21 -6.71 17.97
CA ASP A 387 -8.17 -7.72 17.83
C ASP A 387 -8.18 -8.74 18.97
N ALA A 388 -7.70 -9.94 18.68
CA ALA A 388 -7.62 -11.03 19.66
C ALA A 388 -6.64 -12.11 19.23
N LEU A 389 -6.12 -12.84 20.22
CA LEU A 389 -5.41 -14.10 20.01
C LEU A 389 -5.67 -15.02 21.20
N PHE A 390 -6.10 -16.25 20.95
CA PHE A 390 -6.42 -17.23 21.99
C PHE A 390 -5.76 -18.56 21.74
N ASP A 391 -5.43 -19.28 22.81
CA ASP A 391 -4.96 -20.66 22.77
C ASP A 391 -6.17 -21.58 22.49
N PRO A 392 -6.18 -22.32 21.36
CA PRO A 392 -7.30 -23.19 20.99
C PRO A 392 -7.57 -24.32 21.98
N HIS A 393 -6.61 -24.66 22.85
CA HIS A 393 -6.80 -25.62 23.93
C HIS A 393 -7.65 -25.07 25.09
N TYR A 394 -7.91 -23.77 25.11
CA TYR A 394 -8.72 -23.09 26.13
C TYR A 394 -9.84 -22.24 25.51
N PRO A 395 -10.74 -22.81 24.70
CA PRO A 395 -11.74 -22.03 23.95
C PRO A 395 -12.74 -21.31 24.85
N ASP A 396 -12.89 -21.75 26.11
CA ASP A 396 -13.74 -21.06 27.10
C ASP A 396 -13.15 -19.74 27.60
N ALA A 397 -11.86 -19.48 27.36
CA ALA A 397 -11.24 -18.21 27.66
C ALA A 397 -11.95 -17.03 26.96
N VAL A 398 -12.47 -17.24 25.75
CA VAL A 398 -13.24 -16.25 24.99
C VAL A 398 -14.55 -15.89 25.73
N ARG A 399 -15.27 -16.90 26.22
CA ARG A 399 -16.49 -16.71 27.01
C ARG A 399 -16.20 -15.92 28.30
N GLN A 400 -15.12 -16.26 29.01
CA GLN A 400 -14.72 -15.59 30.24
C GLN A 400 -14.32 -14.13 29.99
N LEU A 401 -13.64 -13.87 28.87
CA LEU A 401 -13.36 -12.51 28.43
C LEU A 401 -14.65 -11.71 28.25
N LEU A 402 -15.58 -12.19 27.42
CA LEU A 402 -16.83 -11.47 27.13
C LEU A 402 -17.66 -11.24 28.39
N ALA A 403 -17.73 -12.22 29.30
CA ALA A 403 -18.39 -12.07 30.58
C ALA A 403 -17.77 -10.96 31.44
N ARG A 404 -16.47 -10.77 31.41
CA ARG A 404 -15.76 -9.70 32.11
C ARG A 404 -15.95 -8.33 31.45
N VAL A 405 -15.84 -8.31 30.11
CA VAL A 405 -16.01 -7.10 29.28
C VAL A 405 -17.42 -6.51 29.45
N LEU A 406 -18.44 -7.34 29.27
CA LEU A 406 -19.85 -6.91 29.37
C LEU A 406 -20.28 -6.51 30.76
N ALA A 407 -19.54 -6.91 31.77
CA ALA A 407 -19.79 -6.49 33.14
C ALA A 407 -18.93 -5.28 33.58
N ALA A 408 -18.07 -4.75 32.71
CA ALA A 408 -17.29 -3.56 33.02
C ALA A 408 -18.17 -2.29 32.94
N PRO A 409 -18.04 -1.34 33.87
CA PRO A 409 -18.79 -0.07 33.84
C PRO A 409 -18.56 0.71 32.56
N ASP A 410 -17.32 0.71 32.04
CA ASP A 410 -16.91 1.40 30.80
C ASP A 410 -17.69 0.93 29.56
N HIS A 411 -18.28 -0.25 29.60
CA HIS A 411 -19.05 -0.85 28.50
C HIS A 411 -20.55 -0.97 28.78
N SER A 412 -21.04 -0.30 29.84
CA SER A 412 -22.45 -0.41 30.27
C SER A 412 -23.45 0.09 29.23
N GLN A 413 -23.04 1.03 28.38
CA GLN A 413 -23.86 1.62 27.32
C GLN A 413 -23.85 0.80 26.02
N ALA A 414 -22.96 -0.19 25.89
CA ALA A 414 -22.85 -0.98 24.67
C ALA A 414 -24.12 -1.82 24.43
N LYS A 415 -24.73 -1.65 23.27
CA LYS A 415 -25.86 -2.45 22.78
C LYS A 415 -25.40 -3.61 21.90
N THR A 416 -24.28 -3.42 21.19
CA THR A 416 -23.69 -4.45 20.30
C THR A 416 -22.20 -4.58 20.54
N ILE A 417 -21.69 -5.79 20.26
CA ILE A 417 -20.25 -6.02 20.01
C ILE A 417 -20.12 -6.33 18.51
N GLU A 418 -19.26 -5.58 17.82
CA GLU A 418 -18.99 -5.72 16.40
C GLU A 418 -17.56 -6.19 16.18
N ALA A 419 -17.35 -7.14 15.27
CA ALA A 419 -16.03 -7.69 14.97
C ALA A 419 -15.93 -8.22 13.55
N TRP A 420 -14.74 -8.29 12.99
CA TRP A 420 -14.45 -9.17 11.85
C TRP A 420 -13.95 -10.50 12.40
N ILE A 421 -14.68 -11.55 12.10
CA ILE A 421 -14.36 -12.90 12.58
C ILE A 421 -14.25 -13.85 11.39
N THR A 422 -13.01 -14.11 10.98
CA THR A 422 -12.72 -15.01 9.86
C THR A 422 -13.18 -16.43 10.12
N SER A 423 -13.41 -17.20 9.06
CA SER A 423 -13.71 -18.63 9.14
C SER A 423 -12.46 -19.49 9.45
N ARG A 424 -11.31 -18.84 9.52
CA ARG A 424 -9.99 -19.45 9.73
C ARG A 424 -9.31 -18.87 10.97
N PRO A 425 -8.88 -19.71 11.90
CA PRO A 425 -9.15 -21.17 11.99
C PRO A 425 -10.61 -21.47 12.31
N ALA A 426 -11.11 -22.65 11.92
CA ALA A 426 -12.52 -23.01 12.05
C ALA A 426 -13.05 -22.89 13.48
N TRP A 427 -12.27 -23.36 14.48
CA TRP A 427 -12.65 -23.28 15.89
C TRP A 427 -12.98 -21.86 16.36
N TRP A 428 -12.32 -20.85 15.78
CA TRP A 428 -12.54 -19.44 16.13
C TRP A 428 -13.94 -18.99 15.71
N ARG A 429 -14.32 -19.29 14.46
CA ARG A 429 -15.66 -19.02 13.94
C ARG A 429 -16.74 -19.79 14.71
N GLU A 430 -16.52 -21.07 14.94
CA GLU A 430 -17.45 -21.92 15.69
C GLU A 430 -17.65 -21.38 17.10
N LYS A 431 -16.58 -20.93 17.77
CA LYS A 431 -16.68 -20.33 19.10
C LYS A 431 -17.49 -19.05 19.07
N ALA A 432 -17.27 -18.15 18.11
CA ALA A 432 -18.04 -16.91 17.97
C ALA A 432 -19.54 -17.20 17.77
N VAL A 433 -19.89 -18.11 16.87
CA VAL A 433 -21.29 -18.54 16.65
C VAL A 433 -21.88 -19.09 17.95
N SER A 434 -21.16 -19.95 18.67
CA SER A 434 -21.61 -20.51 19.96
C SER A 434 -21.84 -19.48 21.05
N LEU A 435 -21.25 -18.29 20.89
CA LEU A 435 -21.42 -17.13 21.77
C LEU A 435 -22.53 -16.17 21.29
N GLY A 436 -23.19 -16.48 20.17
CA GLY A 436 -24.30 -15.71 19.64
C GLY A 436 -23.93 -14.58 18.68
N PHE A 437 -22.71 -14.58 18.13
CA PHE A 437 -22.38 -13.70 17.02
C PHE A 437 -23.12 -14.09 15.76
N GLU A 438 -23.74 -13.12 15.11
CA GLU A 438 -24.49 -13.29 13.86
C GLU A 438 -23.77 -12.58 12.72
N SER A 439 -23.69 -13.23 11.55
CA SER A 439 -23.12 -12.64 10.35
C SER A 439 -24.04 -11.56 9.79
N ARG A 440 -23.47 -10.42 9.44
CA ARG A 440 -24.17 -9.31 8.77
C ARG A 440 -23.34 -8.77 7.62
N PRO A 441 -23.97 -8.11 6.62
CA PRO A 441 -23.22 -7.35 5.62
C PRO A 441 -22.34 -6.29 6.29
N GLU A 442 -21.13 -6.12 5.80
CA GLU A 442 -20.25 -5.06 6.27
C GLU A 442 -20.80 -3.70 5.83
N PRO A 443 -20.97 -2.69 6.74
CA PRO A 443 -21.72 -1.47 6.46
C PRO A 443 -21.17 -0.61 5.32
N ASP A 444 -19.84 -0.60 5.15
CA ASP A 444 -19.14 0.27 4.21
C ASP A 444 -18.68 -0.46 2.93
N ASP A 445 -19.14 -1.72 2.71
CA ASP A 445 -18.72 -2.59 1.60
C ASP A 445 -17.19 -2.72 1.46
N LEU A 446 -16.51 -2.76 2.60
CA LEU A 446 -15.07 -2.97 2.66
C LEU A 446 -14.70 -4.39 2.22
N GLY A 447 -13.58 -4.52 1.53
CA GLY A 447 -12.99 -5.81 1.16
C GLY A 447 -11.51 -5.87 1.51
N PHE A 448 -11.04 -7.07 1.88
CA PHE A 448 -9.61 -7.32 1.96
C PHE A 448 -9.03 -7.33 0.55
N VAL A 449 -8.14 -6.41 0.27
CA VAL A 449 -7.52 -6.22 -1.04
C VAL A 449 -6.01 -6.35 -0.90
N PHE A 450 -5.35 -7.03 -1.83
CA PHE A 450 -3.90 -7.23 -1.79
C PHE A 450 -3.27 -7.16 -3.19
N VAL A 451 -1.97 -6.90 -3.23
CA VAL A 451 -1.12 -6.93 -4.44
C VAL A 451 0.11 -7.79 -4.14
N PRO A 452 0.34 -8.90 -4.86
CA PRO A 452 1.53 -9.72 -4.68
C PRO A 452 2.77 -9.10 -5.35
N PHE A 453 3.96 -9.29 -4.74
CA PHE A 453 5.25 -8.86 -5.26
C PHE A 453 6.26 -10.03 -5.25
N GLY A 454 5.94 -11.10 -5.95
CA GLY A 454 6.74 -12.33 -5.98
C GLY A 454 5.83 -13.54 -6.01
N HIS A 455 5.91 -14.38 -4.98
CA HIS A 455 4.99 -15.51 -4.81
C HIS A 455 3.56 -15.02 -4.63
N ASP A 456 2.61 -15.65 -5.33
CA ASP A 456 1.19 -15.32 -5.22
C ASP A 456 0.59 -16.00 -3.97
N PRO A 457 0.17 -15.24 -2.94
CA PRO A 457 -0.33 -15.80 -1.70
C PRO A 457 -1.84 -16.11 -1.72
N GLU A 458 -2.55 -15.95 -2.86
CA GLU A 458 -4.02 -15.97 -2.87
C GLU A 458 -4.62 -17.26 -2.33
N GLU A 459 -4.08 -18.41 -2.73
CA GLU A 459 -4.57 -19.72 -2.24
C GLU A 459 -4.30 -19.89 -0.74
N GLU A 460 -3.12 -19.49 -0.27
CA GLU A 460 -2.77 -19.51 1.15
C GLU A 460 -3.69 -18.59 1.97
N PHE A 461 -4.00 -17.41 1.44
CA PHE A 461 -4.94 -16.47 2.07
C PHE A 461 -6.34 -17.08 2.19
N ARG A 462 -6.86 -17.64 1.09
CA ARG A 462 -8.18 -18.27 1.09
C ARG A 462 -8.28 -19.45 2.06
N ALA A 463 -7.20 -20.21 2.23
CA ALA A 463 -7.17 -21.37 3.08
C ALA A 463 -6.88 -21.07 4.55
N HIS A 464 -6.04 -20.06 4.85
CA HIS A 464 -5.40 -19.96 6.16
C HIS A 464 -5.40 -18.57 6.80
N LEU A 465 -5.69 -17.49 6.08
CA LEU A 465 -5.52 -16.13 6.59
C LEU A 465 -6.47 -15.84 7.76
N TYR A 466 -5.89 -15.53 8.91
CA TYR A 466 -6.58 -14.98 10.07
C TYR A 466 -6.31 -13.47 10.14
N TYR A 467 -7.36 -12.68 10.22
CA TYR A 467 -7.30 -11.25 10.45
C TYR A 467 -8.52 -10.77 11.24
N MET A 468 -8.38 -9.62 11.87
CA MET A 468 -9.45 -8.89 12.55
C MET A 468 -9.39 -7.40 12.17
N MET A 469 -10.29 -6.58 12.72
CA MET A 469 -10.31 -5.13 12.43
C MET A 469 -8.99 -4.43 12.79
N GLY A 470 -8.24 -4.94 13.77
CA GLY A 470 -6.93 -4.43 14.18
C GLY A 470 -5.83 -4.58 13.15
N ASP A 471 -6.03 -5.41 12.13
CA ASP A 471 -5.12 -5.54 10.99
C ASP A 471 -5.36 -4.47 9.90
N SER A 472 -6.32 -3.55 10.15
CA SER A 472 -6.61 -2.41 9.29
C SER A 472 -6.19 -1.08 9.94
N ASP A 473 -6.02 -0.05 9.14
CA ASP A 473 -5.84 1.34 9.55
C ASP A 473 -7.14 2.00 10.08
N LEU A 474 -8.27 1.32 9.93
CA LEU A 474 -9.61 1.82 10.28
C LEU A 474 -9.98 1.62 11.76
N PHE A 475 -9.24 0.74 12.49
CA PHE A 475 -9.49 0.42 13.91
C PHE A 475 -8.65 1.25 14.87
#